data_7339a64b050466ae3a62aff815a0b65a
#
_entry.id   7339a64b050466ae3a62aff815a0b65a
#
_cell.length_a   1.000
_cell.length_b   1.000
_cell.length_c   1.000
_cell.angle_alpha   90.00
_cell.angle_beta   90.00
_cell.angle_gamma   90.00
#
_symmetry.space_group_name_H-M   'P 1'
#
loop_
_entity.id
_entity.type
_entity.pdbx_description
1 polymer ?
#
loop_
_entity_poly.entity_id
_entity_poly.type
_entity_poly.pdbx_seq_one_letter_code
_entity_poly.pdbx_strand_id
1 'polypeptide(L)'
;MDKLLQFFNRLHTLLAKPLKYILRGIAGVVLLWCFGVIYYLLPLPKWINFVLGIAFSIWAAYSLFGKRYTRGKLYGLLGIMLIICYYSNIHPTNDRNWQSSFARNAFAEFYDNSPDKVTIHNIRNFKYRSVTDFDVKYQKADYNLNDLESLDFIVVHWDDNQSIAHTMLSFGFKDGRHLVFSMETRLDSDDEQGAIPGLFKQFELICVVGTEADLLGLRTNFRHEEL
;
A
#
# COMPACT_ATOMS: atom_id res chain seq x y z
N MET A 1 4.06 41.28 -37.30
CA MET A 1 4.08 39.79 -37.36
C MET A 1 5.45 39.24 -37.01
N ASP A 2 6.55 39.80 -37.51
CA ASP A 2 7.91 39.27 -37.30
C ASP A 2 8.44 39.32 -35.87
N LYS A 3 8.15 40.39 -35.10
CA LYS A 3 8.61 40.51 -33.71
C LYS A 3 7.97 39.46 -32.80
N LEU A 4 6.71 39.11 -33.02
CA LEU A 4 5.96 38.09 -32.25
C LEU A 4 6.55 36.69 -32.55
N LEU A 5 6.83 36.41 -33.81
CA LEU A 5 7.45 35.15 -34.26
C LEU A 5 8.85 34.96 -33.65
N GLN A 6 9.65 36.04 -33.62
CA GLN A 6 10.98 36.05 -33.03
C GLN A 6 10.90 35.84 -31.50
N PHE A 7 9.92 36.43 -30.83
CA PHE A 7 9.69 36.21 -29.40
C PHE A 7 9.36 34.74 -29.11
N PHE A 8 8.41 34.13 -29.83
CA PHE A 8 8.07 32.72 -29.67
C PHE A 8 9.25 31.78 -29.95
N ASN A 9 10.04 32.06 -30.97
CA ASN A 9 11.24 31.29 -31.31
C ASN A 9 12.31 31.37 -30.20
N ARG A 10 12.53 32.54 -29.60
CA ARG A 10 13.43 32.71 -28.44
C ARG A 10 12.90 31.96 -27.20
N LEU A 11 11.60 32.09 -26.92
CA LEU A 11 10.97 31.40 -25.81
C LEU A 11 11.07 29.86 -25.96
N HIS A 12 10.78 29.35 -27.17
CA HIS A 12 10.94 27.94 -27.50
C HIS A 12 12.38 27.47 -27.28
N THR A 13 13.37 28.23 -27.72
CA THR A 13 14.78 27.87 -27.56
C THR A 13 15.23 27.88 -26.12
N LEU A 14 14.73 28.85 -25.32
CA LEU A 14 15.02 28.94 -23.87
C LEU A 14 14.40 27.80 -23.07
N LEU A 15 13.18 27.39 -23.44
CA LEU A 15 12.45 26.34 -22.73
C LEU A 15 12.80 24.92 -23.16
N ALA A 16 13.25 24.73 -24.40
CA ALA A 16 13.52 23.41 -24.97
C ALA A 16 14.63 22.64 -24.24
N LYS A 17 15.69 23.34 -23.80
CA LYS A 17 16.79 22.70 -23.05
C LYS A 17 16.36 22.22 -21.69
N PRO A 18 15.81 23.07 -20.79
CA PRO A 18 15.37 22.62 -19.48
C PRO A 18 14.27 21.55 -19.56
N LEU A 19 13.30 21.69 -20.46
CA LEU A 19 12.26 20.69 -20.70
C LEU A 19 12.84 19.31 -21.06
N LYS A 20 13.88 19.29 -21.91
CA LYS A 20 14.56 18.03 -22.26
C LYS A 20 15.21 17.35 -21.06
N TYR A 21 15.82 18.12 -20.14
CA TYR A 21 16.41 17.54 -18.93
C TYR A 21 15.35 17.07 -17.95
N ILE A 22 14.25 17.80 -17.79
CA ILE A 22 13.10 17.39 -16.98
C ILE A 22 12.53 16.07 -17.51
N LEU A 23 12.26 15.98 -18.83
CA LEU A 23 11.73 14.75 -19.43
C LEU A 23 12.69 13.56 -19.28
N ARG A 24 14.00 13.79 -19.33
CA ARG A 24 14.99 12.74 -19.07
C ARG A 24 14.98 12.28 -17.61
N GLY A 25 14.82 13.23 -16.68
CA GLY A 25 14.68 12.92 -15.26
C GLY A 25 13.43 12.06 -15.00
N ILE A 26 12.29 12.47 -15.54
CA ILE A 26 11.02 11.70 -15.45
C ILE A 26 11.22 10.30 -16.05
N ALA A 27 11.81 10.19 -17.23
CA ALA A 27 12.07 8.88 -17.82
C ALA A 27 13.00 8.02 -16.96
N GLY A 28 14.01 8.61 -16.32
CA GLY A 28 14.87 7.90 -15.36
C GLY A 28 14.09 7.33 -14.18
N VAL A 29 13.19 8.11 -13.59
CA VAL A 29 12.30 7.67 -12.49
C VAL A 29 11.38 6.55 -12.95
N VAL A 30 10.79 6.67 -14.16
CA VAL A 30 9.93 5.62 -14.73
C VAL A 30 10.71 4.32 -14.95
N LEU A 31 11.95 4.40 -15.47
CA LEU A 31 12.78 3.21 -15.68
C LEU A 31 13.18 2.55 -14.35
N LEU A 32 13.48 3.34 -13.31
CA LEU A 32 13.74 2.82 -11.97
C LEU A 32 12.52 2.13 -11.41
N TRP A 33 11.33 2.70 -11.60
CA TRP A 33 10.08 2.08 -11.20
C TRP A 33 9.81 0.78 -11.99
N CYS A 34 10.03 0.75 -13.30
CA CYS A 34 9.92 -0.48 -14.11
C CYS A 34 10.89 -1.57 -13.63
N PHE A 35 12.12 -1.18 -13.29
CA PHE A 35 13.08 -2.11 -12.66
C PHE A 35 12.49 -2.71 -11.38
N GLY A 36 11.93 -1.88 -10.50
CA GLY A 36 11.29 -2.36 -9.26
C GLY A 36 10.13 -3.30 -9.53
N VAL A 37 9.25 -3.01 -10.51
CA VAL A 37 8.16 -3.91 -10.90
C VAL A 37 8.71 -5.27 -11.33
N ILE A 38 9.74 -5.30 -12.19
CA ILE A 38 10.37 -6.55 -12.64
C ILE A 38 11.01 -7.29 -11.45
N TYR A 39 11.73 -6.57 -10.58
CA TYR A 39 12.44 -7.15 -9.45
C TYR A 39 11.51 -7.78 -8.42
N TYR A 40 10.44 -7.07 -8.05
CA TYR A 40 9.55 -7.49 -6.98
C TYR A 40 8.44 -8.44 -7.43
N LEU A 41 7.90 -8.26 -8.64
CA LEU A 41 6.64 -8.87 -9.03
C LEU A 41 6.77 -10.08 -9.98
N LEU A 42 7.91 -10.28 -10.65
CA LEU A 42 8.07 -11.49 -11.46
C LEU A 42 8.22 -12.73 -10.57
N PRO A 43 7.53 -13.83 -10.90
CA PRO A 43 7.56 -15.08 -10.13
C PRO A 43 8.82 -15.92 -10.45
N LEU A 44 10.00 -15.28 -10.39
CA LEU A 44 11.30 -15.91 -10.67
C LEU A 44 12.25 -15.66 -9.49
N PRO A 45 13.36 -16.40 -9.36
CA PRO A 45 14.38 -16.12 -8.37
C PRO A 45 14.86 -14.67 -8.43
N LYS A 46 15.06 -14.04 -7.27
CA LYS A 46 15.37 -12.60 -7.18
C LYS A 46 16.60 -12.17 -7.99
N TRP A 47 17.62 -13.03 -8.10
CA TRP A 47 18.78 -12.72 -8.92
C TRP A 47 18.46 -12.67 -10.43
N ILE A 48 17.54 -13.51 -10.92
CA ILE A 48 17.05 -13.47 -12.32
C ILE A 48 16.27 -12.17 -12.53
N ASN A 49 15.35 -11.83 -11.63
CA ASN A 49 14.57 -10.61 -11.70
C ASN A 49 15.48 -9.39 -11.73
N PHE A 50 16.54 -9.37 -10.93
CA PHE A 50 17.54 -8.31 -10.91
C PHE A 50 18.21 -8.14 -12.28
N VAL A 51 18.70 -9.24 -12.87
CA VAL A 51 19.36 -9.23 -14.20
C VAL A 51 18.38 -8.78 -15.28
N LEU A 52 17.14 -9.28 -15.27
CA LEU A 52 16.10 -8.89 -16.21
C LEU A 52 15.73 -7.40 -16.07
N GLY A 53 15.63 -6.89 -14.86
CA GLY A 53 15.36 -5.49 -14.57
C GLY A 53 16.47 -4.57 -15.12
N ILE A 54 17.72 -4.93 -14.90
CA ILE A 54 18.88 -4.21 -15.46
C ILE A 54 18.86 -4.25 -17.00
N ALA A 55 18.68 -5.43 -17.59
CA ALA A 55 18.66 -5.61 -19.03
C ALA A 55 17.52 -4.79 -19.68
N PHE A 56 16.32 -4.82 -19.09
CA PHE A 56 15.19 -4.00 -19.52
C PHE A 56 15.50 -2.51 -19.42
N SER A 57 16.05 -2.05 -18.30
CA SER A 57 16.36 -0.63 -18.08
C SER A 57 17.38 -0.10 -19.09
N ILE A 58 18.44 -0.88 -19.36
CA ILE A 58 19.45 -0.52 -20.38
C ILE A 58 18.81 -0.48 -21.78
N TRP A 59 18.03 -1.51 -22.14
CA TRP A 59 17.37 -1.57 -23.44
C TRP A 59 16.39 -0.41 -23.63
N ALA A 60 15.55 -0.12 -22.64
CA ALA A 60 14.57 0.96 -22.71
C ALA A 60 15.24 2.34 -22.73
N ALA A 61 16.29 2.56 -21.93
CA ALA A 61 17.08 3.78 -21.96
C ALA A 61 17.74 4.00 -23.34
N TYR A 62 18.35 2.95 -23.91
CA TYR A 62 18.92 3.02 -25.26
C TYR A 62 17.85 3.32 -26.32
N SER A 63 16.69 2.69 -26.22
CA SER A 63 15.56 2.89 -27.13
C SER A 63 15.00 4.31 -27.06
N LEU A 64 14.85 4.89 -25.86
CA LEU A 64 14.29 6.22 -25.65
C LEU A 64 15.28 7.35 -25.97
N PHE A 65 16.56 7.19 -25.63
CA PHE A 65 17.56 8.25 -25.70
C PHE A 65 18.55 8.08 -26.85
N GLY A 66 18.57 6.92 -27.50
CA GLY A 66 19.41 6.67 -28.70
C GLY A 66 19.05 7.58 -29.86
N LYS A 67 20.07 8.14 -30.50
CA LYS A 67 19.90 9.15 -31.58
C LYS A 67 19.34 8.57 -32.89
N ARG A 68 19.36 7.26 -33.08
CA ARG A 68 19.34 6.66 -34.44
C ARG A 68 17.99 6.15 -34.95
N TYR A 69 16.99 5.88 -34.05
CA TYR A 69 15.78 5.18 -34.52
C TYR A 69 14.50 5.72 -33.91
N THR A 70 13.65 6.32 -34.72
CA THR A 70 12.27 6.69 -34.31
C THR A 70 11.47 5.47 -33.89
N ARG A 71 11.65 4.33 -34.56
CA ARG A 71 11.02 3.04 -34.18
C ARG A 71 11.50 2.51 -32.82
N GLY A 72 12.78 2.75 -32.48
CA GLY A 72 13.32 2.38 -31.17
C GLY A 72 12.56 3.05 -30.03
N LYS A 73 12.21 4.31 -30.14
CA LYS A 73 11.41 5.03 -29.14
C LYS A 73 10.03 4.42 -28.95
N LEU A 74 9.39 4.02 -30.05
CA LEU A 74 8.10 3.33 -30.00
C LEU A 74 8.22 2.01 -29.22
N TYR A 75 9.25 1.19 -29.49
CA TYR A 75 9.46 -0.06 -28.79
C TYR A 75 9.76 0.15 -27.29
N GLY A 76 10.56 1.16 -26.96
CA GLY A 76 10.81 1.53 -25.55
C GLY A 76 9.52 1.91 -24.80
N LEU A 77 8.69 2.74 -25.43
CA LEU A 77 7.38 3.12 -24.88
C LEU A 77 6.43 1.93 -24.76
N LEU A 78 6.37 1.06 -25.75
CA LEU A 78 5.56 -0.17 -25.71
C LEU A 78 6.03 -1.09 -24.59
N GLY A 79 7.33 -1.26 -24.37
CA GLY A 79 7.88 -2.04 -23.28
C GLY A 79 7.48 -1.48 -21.91
N ILE A 80 7.59 -0.16 -21.71
CA ILE A 80 7.13 0.51 -20.48
C ILE A 80 5.62 0.31 -20.31
N MET A 81 4.83 0.47 -21.36
CA MET A 81 3.38 0.28 -21.32
C MET A 81 3.01 -1.15 -20.93
N LEU A 82 3.72 -2.17 -21.41
CA LEU A 82 3.52 -3.56 -21.00
C LEU A 82 3.79 -3.77 -19.50
N ILE A 83 4.84 -3.15 -18.96
CA ILE A 83 5.13 -3.18 -17.53
C ILE A 83 4.02 -2.51 -16.72
N ILE A 84 3.52 -1.35 -17.18
CA ILE A 84 2.40 -0.65 -16.53
C ILE A 84 1.14 -1.53 -16.56
N CYS A 85 0.81 -2.13 -17.71
CA CYS A 85 -0.31 -3.04 -17.85
C CYS A 85 -0.18 -4.25 -16.92
N TYR A 86 1.00 -4.87 -16.85
CA TYR A 86 1.27 -5.98 -15.92
C TYR A 86 1.03 -5.55 -14.47
N TYR A 87 1.62 -4.45 -14.02
CA TYR A 87 1.43 -3.91 -12.67
C TYR A 87 -0.04 -3.61 -12.35
N SER A 88 -0.78 -3.04 -13.31
CA SER A 88 -2.18 -2.67 -13.14
C SER A 88 -3.11 -3.89 -13.00
N ASN A 89 -2.72 -5.02 -13.59
CA ASN A 89 -3.49 -6.28 -13.50
C ASN A 89 -3.22 -7.11 -12.23
N ILE A 90 -2.35 -6.64 -11.35
CA ILE A 90 -2.16 -7.29 -10.05
C ILE A 90 -3.23 -6.76 -9.10
N HIS A 91 -4.14 -7.64 -8.72
CA HIS A 91 -5.27 -7.34 -7.84
C HIS A 91 -5.08 -8.01 -6.46
N PRO A 92 -5.65 -7.42 -5.39
CA PRO A 92 -5.72 -8.06 -4.09
C PRO A 92 -6.44 -9.40 -4.17
N THR A 93 -6.02 -10.35 -3.33
CA THR A 93 -6.61 -11.69 -3.24
C THR A 93 -6.67 -12.16 -1.80
N ASN A 94 -7.65 -13.02 -1.48
CA ASN A 94 -7.68 -13.69 -0.18
C ASN A 94 -6.92 -15.03 -0.18
N ASP A 95 -6.43 -15.48 -1.35
CA ASP A 95 -5.85 -16.82 -1.57
C ASP A 95 -4.31 -16.80 -1.45
N ARG A 96 -3.79 -16.14 -0.41
CA ARG A 96 -2.37 -16.17 -0.06
C ARG A 96 -2.17 -16.75 1.33
N ASN A 97 -0.95 -17.17 1.63
CA ASN A 97 -0.58 -17.68 2.95
C ASN A 97 -0.35 -16.52 3.93
N TRP A 98 -1.45 -15.85 4.30
CA TRP A 98 -1.41 -14.68 5.17
C TRP A 98 -0.93 -15.02 6.57
N GLN A 99 -0.15 -14.14 7.17
CA GLN A 99 0.19 -14.21 8.60
C GLN A 99 -1.08 -14.34 9.44
N SER A 100 -1.03 -15.13 10.50
CA SER A 100 -2.19 -15.43 11.34
C SER A 100 -2.89 -14.19 11.89
N SER A 101 -2.14 -13.10 12.10
CA SER A 101 -2.67 -11.80 12.54
C SER A 101 -3.57 -11.12 11.52
N PHE A 102 -3.46 -11.48 10.24
CA PHE A 102 -4.15 -10.86 9.11
C PHE A 102 -4.90 -11.89 8.25
N ALA A 103 -5.04 -13.13 8.74
CA ALA A 103 -5.59 -14.24 7.96
C ALA A 103 -7.06 -14.05 7.57
N ARG A 104 -7.84 -13.32 8.39
CA ARG A 104 -9.28 -13.16 8.17
C ARG A 104 -9.67 -11.71 8.04
N ASN A 105 -10.38 -11.38 6.93
CA ASN A 105 -11.02 -10.08 6.77
C ASN A 105 -12.26 -9.99 7.66
N ALA A 106 -12.40 -8.88 8.37
CA ALA A 106 -13.67 -8.53 9.00
C ALA A 106 -14.68 -8.11 7.92
N PHE A 107 -15.94 -8.41 8.15
CA PHE A 107 -17.03 -7.92 7.33
C PHE A 107 -18.30 -7.69 8.14
N ALA A 108 -19.14 -6.77 7.66
CA ALA A 108 -20.40 -6.40 8.29
C ALA A 108 -21.58 -7.03 7.53
N GLU A 109 -22.53 -7.59 8.26
CA GLU A 109 -23.82 -8.08 7.76
C GLU A 109 -24.91 -7.14 8.26
N PHE A 110 -25.60 -6.47 7.33
CA PHE A 110 -26.71 -5.57 7.62
C PHE A 110 -28.04 -6.27 7.33
N TYR A 111 -29.09 -5.86 8.03
CA TYR A 111 -30.41 -6.48 7.92
C TYR A 111 -31.42 -5.49 7.36
N ASP A 112 -32.08 -5.82 6.24
CA ASP A 112 -33.07 -4.96 5.58
C ASP A 112 -34.21 -4.51 6.49
N ASN A 113 -34.63 -5.39 7.39
CA ASN A 113 -35.75 -5.14 8.34
C ASN A 113 -35.29 -4.48 9.66
N SER A 114 -34.00 -4.22 9.84
CA SER A 114 -33.43 -3.66 11.06
C SER A 114 -32.14 -2.88 10.71
N PRO A 115 -32.25 -1.72 10.05
CA PRO A 115 -31.10 -0.98 9.51
C PRO A 115 -30.12 -0.49 10.61
N ASP A 116 -30.60 -0.40 11.85
CA ASP A 116 -29.79 -0.02 13.01
C ASP A 116 -28.99 -1.20 13.61
N LYS A 117 -29.23 -2.42 13.15
CA LYS A 117 -28.51 -3.61 13.61
C LYS A 117 -27.51 -4.07 12.59
N VAL A 118 -26.33 -4.44 13.09
CA VAL A 118 -25.24 -4.97 12.27
C VAL A 118 -24.54 -6.09 13.02
N THR A 119 -24.29 -7.19 12.31
CA THR A 119 -23.40 -8.25 12.81
C THR A 119 -22.03 -8.06 12.20
N ILE A 120 -21.02 -7.92 13.05
CA ILE A 120 -19.62 -7.85 12.60
C ILE A 120 -18.99 -9.23 12.77
N HIS A 121 -18.46 -9.76 11.69
CA HIS A 121 -17.79 -11.04 11.63
C HIS A 121 -16.27 -10.86 11.65
N ASN A 122 -15.56 -11.89 12.15
CA ASN A 122 -14.11 -11.94 12.22
C ASN A 122 -13.50 -10.79 13.06
N ILE A 123 -14.18 -10.36 14.11
CA ILE A 123 -13.61 -9.44 15.09
C ILE A 123 -12.42 -10.13 15.75
N ARG A 124 -11.25 -9.53 15.68
CA ARG A 124 -10.03 -10.04 16.30
C ARG A 124 -10.08 -9.85 17.82
N ASN A 125 -9.78 -10.90 18.56
CA ASN A 125 -9.77 -10.90 20.03
C ASN A 125 -8.67 -11.86 20.51
N PHE A 126 -7.43 -11.58 20.09
CA PHE A 126 -6.28 -12.40 20.41
C PHE A 126 -5.86 -12.21 21.87
N LYS A 127 -5.25 -13.23 22.43
CA LYS A 127 -4.68 -13.19 23.78
C LYS A 127 -3.17 -13.31 23.69
N TYR A 128 -2.49 -12.24 24.03
CA TYR A 128 -1.03 -12.14 23.95
C TYR A 128 -0.36 -12.62 25.24
N ARG A 129 0.76 -13.30 25.07
CA ARG A 129 1.77 -13.59 26.11
C ARG A 129 3.06 -12.82 25.82
N SER A 130 3.31 -12.52 24.53
CA SER A 130 4.35 -11.62 24.04
C SER A 130 3.92 -11.04 22.68
N VAL A 131 4.74 -10.20 22.08
CA VAL A 131 4.49 -9.66 20.71
C VAL A 131 4.35 -10.77 19.66
N THR A 132 5.07 -11.89 19.85
CA THR A 132 5.12 -13.00 18.89
C THR A 132 4.40 -14.26 19.35
N ASP A 133 4.04 -14.34 20.63
CA ASP A 133 3.33 -15.49 21.22
C ASP A 133 1.92 -15.07 21.65
N PHE A 134 0.91 -15.57 20.95
CA PHE A 134 -0.48 -15.25 21.16
C PHE A 134 -1.42 -16.36 20.68
N ASP A 135 -2.60 -16.42 21.28
CA ASP A 135 -3.67 -17.32 20.86
C ASP A 135 -4.55 -16.62 19.83
N VAL A 136 -4.64 -17.22 18.63
CA VAL A 136 -5.49 -16.71 17.55
C VAL A 136 -6.96 -16.93 17.88
N LYS A 137 -7.73 -15.86 18.05
CA LYS A 137 -9.16 -15.93 18.34
C LYS A 137 -9.93 -14.88 17.55
N TYR A 138 -10.86 -15.34 16.73
CA TYR A 138 -11.84 -14.50 16.05
C TYR A 138 -13.23 -14.76 16.63
N GLN A 139 -14.03 -13.71 16.70
CA GLN A 139 -15.42 -13.78 17.16
C GLN A 139 -16.34 -13.00 16.22
N LYS A 140 -17.64 -13.23 16.35
CA LYS A 140 -18.67 -12.38 15.78
C LYS A 140 -19.50 -11.77 16.90
N ALA A 141 -20.03 -10.59 16.68
CA ALA A 141 -20.91 -9.92 17.62
C ALA A 141 -21.92 -9.01 16.91
N ASP A 142 -23.08 -8.89 17.53
CA ASP A 142 -24.15 -8.00 17.08
C ASP A 142 -24.01 -6.65 17.77
N TYR A 143 -24.20 -5.58 17.02
CA TYR A 143 -24.20 -4.21 17.49
C TYR A 143 -25.49 -3.51 17.05
N ASN A 144 -26.00 -2.61 17.90
CA ASN A 144 -27.04 -1.67 17.53
C ASN A 144 -26.41 -0.29 17.37
N LEU A 145 -26.51 0.28 16.19
CA LEU A 145 -25.91 1.57 15.87
C LEU A 145 -26.50 2.74 16.70
N ASN A 146 -27.75 2.59 17.20
CA ASN A 146 -28.36 3.54 18.12
C ASN A 146 -27.74 3.53 19.53
N ASP A 147 -26.93 2.50 19.84
CA ASP A 147 -26.23 2.38 21.11
C ASP A 147 -24.78 2.88 21.01
N LEU A 148 -24.39 3.45 19.89
CA LEU A 148 -23.10 4.12 19.75
C LEU A 148 -23.05 5.33 20.67
N GLU A 149 -22.03 5.42 21.52
CA GLU A 149 -21.89 6.46 22.56
C GLU A 149 -20.63 7.30 22.36
N SER A 150 -19.52 6.69 21.95
CA SER A 150 -18.27 7.40 21.72
C SER A 150 -17.57 6.98 20.44
N LEU A 151 -16.71 7.86 19.93
CA LEU A 151 -15.75 7.62 18.89
C LEU A 151 -14.42 8.23 19.31
N ASP A 152 -13.44 7.36 19.56
CA ASP A 152 -12.11 7.76 19.97
C ASP A 152 -11.15 7.63 18.79
N PHE A 153 -10.39 8.71 18.51
CA PHE A 153 -9.34 8.73 17.52
C PHE A 153 -8.01 8.49 18.22
N ILE A 154 -7.39 7.33 17.94
CA ILE A 154 -6.19 6.87 18.59
C ILE A 154 -5.01 7.08 17.65
N VAL A 155 -3.95 7.70 18.16
CA VAL A 155 -2.71 7.99 17.42
C VAL A 155 -1.55 7.35 18.16
N VAL A 156 -0.82 6.49 17.46
CA VAL A 156 0.37 5.80 17.99
C VAL A 156 1.56 6.23 17.15
N HIS A 157 2.44 7.00 17.74
CA HIS A 157 3.66 7.43 17.06
C HIS A 157 4.67 6.27 16.94
N TRP A 158 5.39 6.22 15.83
CA TRP A 158 6.41 5.21 15.60
C TRP A 158 7.74 5.69 16.18
N ASP A 159 8.22 4.98 17.19
CA ASP A 159 9.40 5.35 17.93
C ASP A 159 9.31 6.83 18.40
N ASP A 160 10.41 7.53 18.50
CA ASP A 160 10.45 8.96 18.84
C ASP A 160 10.08 9.89 17.66
N ASN A 161 9.59 9.34 16.54
CA ASN A 161 9.27 10.13 15.35
C ASN A 161 7.82 10.60 15.33
N GLN A 162 7.59 11.84 15.77
CA GLN A 162 6.26 12.45 15.78
C GLN A 162 5.68 12.75 14.38
N SER A 163 6.47 12.59 13.31
CA SER A 163 5.98 12.86 11.95
C SER A 163 5.28 11.65 11.30
N ILE A 164 5.38 10.47 11.92
CA ILE A 164 4.78 9.23 11.41
C ILE A 164 4.02 8.57 12.55
N ALA A 165 2.74 8.29 12.32
CA ALA A 165 1.90 7.66 13.31
C ALA A 165 0.98 6.61 12.66
N HIS A 166 0.68 5.57 13.41
CA HIS A 166 -0.42 4.67 13.14
C HIS A 166 -1.69 5.21 13.75
N THR A 167 -2.80 5.18 13.03
CA THR A 167 -4.08 5.71 13.50
C THR A 167 -5.15 4.63 13.53
N MET A 168 -5.97 4.64 14.57
CA MET A 168 -7.10 3.73 14.74
C MET A 168 -8.33 4.50 15.19
N LEU A 169 -9.51 3.91 14.95
CA LEU A 169 -10.78 4.40 15.45
C LEU A 169 -11.38 3.39 16.41
N SER A 170 -11.76 3.81 17.61
CA SER A 170 -12.49 2.98 18.56
C SER A 170 -13.91 3.48 18.73
N PHE A 171 -14.89 2.63 18.44
CA PHE A 171 -16.31 2.90 18.58
C PHE A 171 -16.80 2.28 19.89
N GLY A 172 -17.20 3.12 20.86
CA GLY A 172 -17.73 2.74 22.15
C GLY A 172 -19.25 2.65 22.14
N PHE A 173 -19.80 1.58 22.72
CA PHE A 173 -21.23 1.33 22.80
C PHE A 173 -21.70 1.38 24.27
N LYS A 174 -22.99 1.69 24.49
CA LYS A 174 -23.63 1.83 25.81
C LYS A 174 -23.49 0.58 26.71
N ASP A 175 -23.28 -0.58 26.13
CA ASP A 175 -23.03 -1.82 26.85
C ASP A 175 -21.58 -2.01 27.33
N GLY A 176 -20.74 -1.00 27.12
CA GLY A 176 -19.33 -0.98 27.49
C GLY A 176 -18.39 -1.70 26.53
N ARG A 177 -18.91 -2.27 25.43
CA ARG A 177 -18.07 -2.85 24.38
C ARG A 177 -17.45 -1.75 23.50
N HIS A 178 -16.21 -1.98 23.09
CA HIS A 178 -15.50 -1.15 22.13
C HIS A 178 -15.08 -1.97 20.93
N LEU A 179 -15.21 -1.37 19.76
CA LEU A 179 -14.85 -1.98 18.48
C LEU A 179 -13.81 -1.10 17.77
N VAL A 180 -12.60 -1.59 17.66
CA VAL A 180 -11.48 -0.87 17.09
C VAL A 180 -11.29 -1.23 15.63
N PHE A 181 -11.12 -0.22 14.78
CA PHE A 181 -10.80 -0.33 13.36
C PHE A 181 -9.37 0.14 13.13
N SER A 182 -8.55 -0.70 12.54
CA SER A 182 -7.15 -0.42 12.23
C SER A 182 -6.85 -0.78 10.79
N MET A 183 -6.29 0.17 10.02
CA MET A 183 -5.80 -0.09 8.66
C MET A 183 -4.37 -0.61 8.76
N GLU A 184 -4.18 -1.87 8.39
CA GLU A 184 -2.90 -2.57 8.52
C GLU A 184 -2.35 -3.00 7.16
N THR A 185 -1.04 -3.15 7.07
CA THR A 185 -0.41 -3.87 5.96
C THR A 185 -0.61 -5.36 6.13
N ARG A 186 -1.22 -5.99 5.15
CA ARG A 186 -1.46 -7.43 5.14
C ARG A 186 -0.27 -8.15 4.57
N LEU A 187 0.46 -8.84 5.42
CA LEU A 187 1.69 -9.55 5.09
C LEU A 187 1.42 -11.03 4.84
N ASP A 188 2.09 -11.60 3.84
CA ASP A 188 2.26 -13.04 3.70
C ASP A 188 3.16 -13.59 4.82
N SER A 189 3.10 -14.90 5.09
CA SER A 189 3.91 -15.54 6.14
C SER A 189 5.40 -15.31 6.00
N ASP A 190 5.87 -15.15 4.77
CA ASP A 190 7.29 -15.02 4.42
C ASP A 190 7.70 -13.57 4.12
N ASP A 191 6.76 -12.61 4.22
CA ASP A 191 7.00 -11.21 3.92
C ASP A 191 7.50 -10.44 5.15
N GLU A 192 8.46 -9.55 4.93
CA GLU A 192 8.87 -8.53 5.89
C GLU A 192 8.30 -7.17 5.49
N GLN A 193 7.83 -6.42 6.48
CA GLN A 193 7.29 -5.08 6.25
C GLN A 193 8.40 -4.12 5.80
N GLY A 194 8.13 -3.34 4.75
CA GLY A 194 9.07 -2.33 4.27
C GLY A 194 8.42 -1.34 3.30
N ALA A 195 8.87 -0.08 3.34
CA ALA A 195 8.32 0.98 2.51
C ALA A 195 8.55 0.73 1.00
N ILE A 196 9.75 0.27 0.62
CA ILE A 196 10.08 0.02 -0.80
C ILE A 196 9.28 -1.16 -1.37
N PRO A 197 9.23 -2.36 -0.74
CA PRO A 197 8.35 -3.44 -1.18
C PRO A 197 6.89 -3.02 -1.31
N GLY A 198 6.38 -2.17 -0.41
CA GLY A 198 5.01 -1.64 -0.43
C GLY A 198 4.68 -0.87 -1.72
N LEU A 199 5.64 -0.12 -2.30
CA LEU A 199 5.47 0.57 -3.57
C LEU A 199 5.26 -0.38 -4.77
N PHE A 200 5.62 -1.66 -4.60
CA PHE A 200 5.51 -2.69 -5.62
C PHE A 200 4.49 -3.77 -5.28
N LYS A 201 3.42 -3.43 -4.54
CA LYS A 201 2.29 -4.33 -4.22
C LYS A 201 2.72 -5.66 -3.57
N GLN A 202 3.82 -5.67 -2.81
CA GLN A 202 4.21 -6.85 -2.05
C GLN A 202 3.26 -7.11 -0.88
N PHE A 203 2.60 -6.06 -0.42
CA PHE A 203 1.61 -6.09 0.65
C PHE A 203 0.25 -5.68 0.12
N GLU A 204 -0.78 -6.13 0.81
CA GLU A 204 -2.14 -5.62 0.66
C GLU A 204 -2.51 -4.75 1.85
N LEU A 205 -3.60 -4.01 1.76
CA LEU A 205 -4.20 -3.32 2.89
C LEU A 205 -5.36 -4.16 3.40
N ILE A 206 -5.47 -4.25 4.73
CA ILE A 206 -6.58 -4.89 5.42
C ILE A 206 -7.12 -3.96 6.49
N CYS A 207 -8.44 -3.87 6.60
CA CYS A 207 -9.07 -3.29 7.76
C CYS A 207 -9.23 -4.37 8.83
N VAL A 208 -8.37 -4.33 9.83
CA VAL A 208 -8.49 -5.20 11.00
C VAL A 208 -9.53 -4.59 11.94
N VAL A 209 -10.56 -5.36 12.26
CA VAL A 209 -11.53 -5.01 13.28
C VAL A 209 -11.29 -5.88 14.51
N GLY A 210 -11.12 -5.28 15.67
CA GLY A 210 -10.78 -6.02 16.89
C GLY A 210 -11.29 -5.36 18.15
N THR A 211 -11.08 -6.04 19.28
CA THR A 211 -11.35 -5.47 20.60
C THR A 211 -10.20 -4.55 21.02
N GLU A 212 -10.46 -3.59 21.91
CA GLU A 212 -9.39 -2.77 22.51
C GLU A 212 -8.37 -3.63 23.26
N ALA A 213 -8.83 -4.66 23.97
CA ALA A 213 -7.94 -5.59 24.66
C ALA A 213 -6.92 -6.27 23.74
N ASP A 214 -7.29 -6.50 22.46
CA ASP A 214 -6.38 -7.02 21.44
C ASP A 214 -5.54 -5.89 20.84
N LEU A 215 -6.19 -4.96 20.14
CA LEU A 215 -5.47 -4.00 19.27
C LEU A 215 -4.69 -2.95 20.06
N LEU A 216 -5.28 -2.40 21.12
CA LEU A 216 -4.60 -1.44 21.98
C LEU A 216 -3.74 -2.15 23.02
N GLY A 217 -4.26 -3.24 23.61
CA GLY A 217 -3.52 -4.02 24.60
C GLY A 217 -2.20 -4.59 24.06
N LEU A 218 -2.12 -4.99 22.79
CA LEU A 218 -0.85 -5.38 22.16
C LEU A 218 0.15 -4.22 22.17
N ARG A 219 -0.29 -3.01 21.84
CA ARG A 219 0.56 -1.82 21.72
C ARG A 219 1.05 -1.34 23.07
N THR A 220 0.15 -1.18 24.02
CA THR A 220 0.48 -0.65 25.37
C THR A 220 1.22 -1.64 26.24
N ASN A 221 0.74 -2.90 26.33
CA ASN A 221 1.23 -3.85 27.30
C ASN A 221 2.45 -4.64 26.82
N PHE A 222 2.61 -4.84 25.51
CA PHE A 222 3.66 -5.70 24.96
C PHE A 222 4.68 -4.96 24.09
N ARG A 223 4.26 -3.93 23.36
CA ARG A 223 5.16 -3.08 22.56
C ARG A 223 5.61 -1.84 23.29
N HIS A 224 4.93 -1.48 24.41
CA HIS A 224 5.21 -0.27 25.20
C HIS A 224 5.10 1.03 24.38
N GLU A 225 4.22 1.04 23.39
CA GLU A 225 3.92 2.22 22.58
C GLU A 225 2.98 3.16 23.38
N GLU A 226 3.17 4.46 23.24
CA GLU A 226 2.25 5.49 23.79
C GLU A 226 1.08 5.71 22.83
N LEU A 227 -0.14 5.82 23.39
CA LEU A 227 -1.38 6.08 22.64
C LEU A 227 -1.79 7.56 22.78
#